data_2d1315b8e659a4876009a657693522a7
#
_entry.id   2d1315b8e659a4876009a657693522a7
#
_cell.length_a   1.000
_cell.length_b   1.000
_cell.length_c   1.000
_cell.angle_alpha   90.00
_cell.angle_beta   90.00
_cell.angle_gamma   90.00
#
_symmetry.space_group_name_H-M   'P 1'
#
loop_
_entity.id
_entity.type
_entity.pdbx_description
1 polymer ?
#
loop_
_entity_poly.entity_id
_entity_poly.type
_entity_poly.pdbx_seq_one_letter_code
_entity_poly.pdbx_strand_id
1 'polypeptide(L)'
;MMNIDMKYIQVVVGLLLCYCLYACSPRPESVQPADRLLVLYPEYQDVTIPYNVAPLNFLVRNEGVDAVCVSVKGASDSLEINARGNKAIFPLKAWRALLEAEKEHTLEVVVTARTDGRWLRYPSFAWQVVADKLDAYVSYRLIEPGYEVWNTLQIRERCIENFEERILADNSQTDGKCMNCHVHGGNSGNLSMFHLRGEGGGTVLNRDGKLRKLAL
;
A
#
# COMPACT_ATOMS: atom_id res chain seq x y z
N MET A 1 44.36 -29.37 -19.28
CA MET A 1 43.10 -28.99 -19.96
C MET A 1 41.95 -29.18 -19.00
N MET A 2 41.39 -28.08 -18.51
CA MET A 2 40.31 -28.09 -17.51
C MET A 2 39.00 -28.35 -18.22
N ASN A 3 38.40 -29.53 -18.00
CA ASN A 3 37.05 -29.85 -18.53
C ASN A 3 36.05 -29.06 -17.69
N ILE A 4 35.51 -27.96 -18.22
CA ILE A 4 34.42 -27.23 -17.61
C ILE A 4 33.14 -28.04 -17.91
N ASP A 5 32.49 -28.48 -16.83
CA ASP A 5 31.28 -29.33 -16.92
C ASP A 5 30.17 -28.55 -17.63
N MET A 6 29.58 -29.13 -18.66
CA MET A 6 28.54 -28.51 -19.51
C MET A 6 27.31 -28.05 -18.68
N LYS A 7 27.07 -28.69 -17.54
CA LYS A 7 26.03 -28.28 -16.56
C LYS A 7 26.32 -26.91 -15.92
N TYR A 8 27.59 -26.62 -15.62
CA TYR A 8 27.98 -25.31 -15.10
C TYR A 8 27.77 -24.19 -16.12
N ILE A 9 28.05 -24.47 -17.41
CA ILE A 9 27.81 -23.50 -18.49
C ILE A 9 26.31 -23.22 -18.64
N GLN A 10 25.46 -24.24 -18.57
CA GLN A 10 24.01 -24.06 -18.66
C GLN A 10 23.44 -23.28 -17.48
N VAL A 11 23.92 -23.48 -16.26
CA VAL A 11 23.50 -22.74 -15.06
C VAL A 11 23.95 -21.27 -15.15
N VAL A 12 25.18 -21.02 -15.59
CA VAL A 12 25.70 -19.64 -15.74
C VAL A 12 24.97 -18.90 -16.86
N VAL A 13 24.70 -19.55 -17.99
CA VAL A 13 23.91 -18.96 -19.08
C VAL A 13 22.46 -18.71 -18.65
N GLY A 14 21.85 -19.62 -17.89
CA GLY A 14 20.51 -19.43 -17.30
C GLY A 14 20.43 -18.26 -16.31
N LEU A 15 21.45 -18.10 -15.45
CA LEU A 15 21.57 -16.98 -14.53
C LEU A 15 21.81 -15.65 -15.24
N LEU A 16 22.65 -15.62 -16.29
CA LEU A 16 22.88 -14.45 -17.13
C LEU A 16 21.61 -14.03 -17.91
N LEU A 17 20.87 -14.99 -18.45
CA LEU A 17 19.58 -14.73 -19.12
C LEU A 17 18.51 -14.19 -18.15
N CYS A 18 18.43 -14.73 -16.92
CA CYS A 18 17.59 -14.18 -15.87
C CYS A 18 17.98 -12.73 -15.50
N TYR A 19 19.29 -12.45 -15.39
CA TYR A 19 19.78 -11.11 -15.06
C TYR A 19 19.46 -10.09 -16.17
N CYS A 20 19.51 -10.48 -17.44
CA CYS A 20 19.13 -9.63 -18.58
C CYS A 20 17.64 -9.32 -18.63
N LEU A 21 16.77 -10.23 -18.16
CA LEU A 21 15.32 -10.02 -18.12
C LEU A 21 14.88 -9.05 -17.01
N TYR A 22 15.67 -8.92 -15.93
CA TYR A 22 15.41 -7.96 -14.85
C TYR A 22 15.93 -6.55 -15.14
N ALA A 23 16.87 -6.38 -16.08
CA ALA A 23 17.57 -5.11 -16.30
C ALA A 23 16.83 -4.12 -17.22
N CYS A 24 15.66 -4.45 -17.77
CA CYS A 24 14.96 -3.61 -18.74
C CYS A 24 13.70 -2.95 -18.15
N SER A 25 13.87 -2.11 -17.10
CA SER A 25 12.80 -1.16 -16.76
C SER A 25 12.75 -0.08 -17.85
N PRO A 26 11.55 0.23 -18.39
CA PRO A 26 11.42 1.25 -19.41
C PRO A 26 11.83 2.60 -18.83
N ARG A 27 12.71 3.33 -19.53
CA ARG A 27 13.11 4.68 -19.15
C ARG A 27 12.52 5.69 -20.15
N PRO A 28 12.09 6.87 -19.67
CA PRO A 28 11.59 7.90 -20.55
C PRO A 28 12.67 8.38 -21.53
N GLU A 29 12.36 8.31 -22.81
CA GLU A 29 13.14 8.90 -23.90
C GLU A 29 12.25 9.86 -24.66
N SER A 30 12.75 11.02 -25.10
CA SER A 30 12.01 12.00 -25.90
C SER A 30 10.66 12.38 -25.30
N VAL A 31 10.68 12.84 -24.05
CA VAL A 31 9.48 13.17 -23.27
C VAL A 31 8.78 14.41 -23.80
N GLN A 32 7.48 14.34 -24.02
CA GLN A 32 6.62 15.45 -24.44
C GLN A 32 5.70 15.88 -23.29
N PRO A 33 5.28 17.16 -23.22
CA PRO A 33 4.24 17.58 -22.28
C PRO A 33 2.93 16.81 -22.58
N ALA A 34 2.22 16.40 -21.52
CA ALA A 34 0.90 15.83 -21.69
C ALA A 34 -0.12 16.93 -22.04
N ASP A 35 -1.03 16.62 -22.95
CA ASP A 35 -2.15 17.48 -23.39
C ASP A 35 -3.44 17.22 -22.61
N ARG A 36 -3.39 16.31 -21.63
CA ARG A 36 -4.53 15.85 -20.81
C ARG A 36 -4.17 15.83 -19.33
N LEU A 37 -5.19 15.83 -18.49
CA LEU A 37 -5.02 15.73 -17.03
C LEU A 37 -4.55 14.32 -16.63
N LEU A 38 -3.74 14.26 -15.59
CA LEU A 38 -3.37 13.02 -14.93
C LEU A 38 -4.55 12.48 -14.13
N VAL A 39 -4.85 11.21 -14.27
CA VAL A 39 -5.89 10.51 -13.51
C VAL A 39 -5.24 9.42 -12.67
N LEU A 40 -5.26 9.58 -11.35
CA LEU A 40 -4.71 8.63 -10.38
C LEU A 40 -5.81 7.83 -9.68
N TYR A 41 -5.47 6.63 -9.24
CA TYR A 41 -6.28 5.83 -8.34
C TYR A 41 -5.41 5.06 -7.33
N PRO A 42 -5.57 5.28 -6.01
CA PRO A 42 -6.37 6.37 -5.42
C PRO A 42 -5.91 7.76 -5.85
N GLU A 43 -6.77 8.76 -5.69
CA GLU A 43 -6.44 10.16 -5.96
C GLU A 43 -5.55 10.70 -4.85
N TYR A 44 -4.25 10.84 -5.17
CA TYR A 44 -3.23 11.29 -4.23
C TYR A 44 -2.54 12.58 -4.68
N GLN A 45 -3.15 13.36 -5.56
CA GLN A 45 -2.60 14.67 -5.93
C GLN A 45 -2.82 15.67 -4.80
N ASP A 46 -1.80 16.48 -4.50
CA ASP A 46 -1.84 17.59 -3.55
C ASP A 46 -2.36 17.22 -2.15
N VAL A 47 -1.85 16.11 -1.59
CA VAL A 47 -2.26 15.62 -0.27
C VAL A 47 -1.21 15.88 0.81
N THR A 48 -1.69 15.99 2.06
CA THR A 48 -0.84 16.02 3.26
C THR A 48 -0.73 14.62 3.83
N ILE A 49 0.48 14.19 4.14
CA ILE A 49 0.78 12.85 4.63
C ILE A 49 1.65 12.86 5.88
N PRO A 50 1.37 12.03 6.88
CA PRO A 50 2.27 11.81 7.99
C PRO A 50 3.53 11.05 7.53
N TYR A 51 4.66 11.33 8.17
CA TYR A 51 5.94 10.74 7.77
C TYR A 51 6.02 9.21 7.94
N ASN A 52 5.14 8.62 8.73
CA ASN A 52 5.13 7.19 9.00
C ASN A 52 4.09 6.39 8.21
N VAL A 53 3.50 6.99 7.17
CA VAL A 53 2.52 6.28 6.34
C VAL A 53 3.19 5.31 5.35
N ALA A 54 2.51 4.21 5.04
CA ALA A 54 2.90 3.28 3.98
C ALA A 54 2.98 3.99 2.61
N PRO A 55 3.74 3.44 1.65
CA PRO A 55 3.87 4.03 0.33
C PRO A 55 2.54 4.38 -0.32
N LEU A 56 2.42 5.58 -0.85
CA LEU A 56 1.26 6.01 -1.63
C LEU A 56 1.30 5.38 -3.03
N ASN A 57 1.17 4.07 -3.09
CA ASN A 57 1.10 3.36 -4.35
C ASN A 57 -0.17 3.71 -5.10
N PHE A 58 -0.06 3.93 -6.41
CA PHE A 58 -1.21 4.32 -7.23
C PHE A 58 -1.19 3.69 -8.62
N LEU A 59 -2.32 3.77 -9.28
CA LEU A 59 -2.49 3.46 -10.70
C LEU A 59 -2.63 4.76 -11.48
N VAL A 60 -1.96 4.86 -12.62
CA VAL A 60 -2.27 5.87 -13.63
C VAL A 60 -3.41 5.34 -14.50
N ARG A 61 -4.58 5.98 -14.43
CA ARG A 61 -5.81 5.51 -15.11
C ARG A 61 -6.07 6.18 -16.46
N ASN A 62 -5.13 6.96 -16.94
CA ASN A 62 -5.18 7.45 -18.31
C ASN A 62 -5.16 6.27 -19.30
N GLU A 63 -5.99 6.35 -20.33
CA GLU A 63 -6.15 5.28 -21.30
C GLU A 63 -4.85 4.99 -22.07
N GLY A 64 -4.58 3.72 -22.33
CA GLY A 64 -3.45 3.25 -23.13
C GLY A 64 -2.09 3.31 -22.43
N VAL A 65 -2.02 3.55 -21.11
CA VAL A 65 -0.75 3.60 -20.36
C VAL A 65 -0.16 2.20 -20.23
N ASP A 66 1.04 2.00 -20.74
CA ASP A 66 1.79 0.74 -20.73
C ASP A 66 3.13 0.79 -19.98
N ALA A 67 3.57 1.99 -19.56
CA ALA A 67 4.71 2.17 -18.68
C ALA A 67 4.61 3.49 -17.91
N VAL A 68 5.17 3.54 -16.72
CA VAL A 68 5.22 4.74 -15.88
C VAL A 68 6.61 4.95 -15.31
N CYS A 69 7.01 6.22 -15.23
CA CYS A 69 8.15 6.71 -14.48
C CYS A 69 7.63 7.75 -13.50
N VAL A 70 7.91 7.59 -12.21
CA VAL A 70 7.50 8.54 -11.19
C VAL A 70 8.74 9.01 -10.45
N SER A 71 8.95 10.33 -10.45
CA SER A 71 9.98 11.00 -9.69
C SER A 71 9.33 11.73 -8.51
N VAL A 72 9.79 11.43 -7.31
CA VAL A 72 9.40 12.11 -6.06
C VAL A 72 10.63 12.81 -5.54
N LYS A 73 10.62 14.12 -5.47
CA LYS A 73 11.78 14.94 -5.12
C LYS A 73 11.48 15.84 -3.93
N GLY A 74 12.26 15.69 -2.88
CA GLY A 74 12.28 16.57 -1.72
C GLY A 74 13.41 17.61 -1.77
N ALA A 75 13.65 18.25 -0.65
CA ALA A 75 14.72 19.24 -0.48
C ALA A 75 16.10 18.58 -0.41
N SER A 76 16.22 17.43 0.25
CA SER A 76 17.48 16.73 0.54
C SER A 76 17.57 15.35 -0.09
N ASP A 77 16.44 14.68 -0.38
CA ASP A 77 16.40 13.32 -0.90
C ASP A 77 15.39 13.17 -2.03
N SER A 78 15.49 12.09 -2.80
CA SER A 78 14.59 11.81 -3.91
C SER A 78 14.41 10.31 -4.15
N LEU A 79 13.28 9.95 -4.72
CA LEU A 79 12.95 8.57 -5.07
C LEU A 79 12.42 8.52 -6.50
N GLU A 80 12.96 7.67 -7.33
CA GLU A 80 12.48 7.42 -8.68
C GLU A 80 12.10 5.96 -8.84
N ILE A 81 10.98 5.73 -9.50
CA ILE A 81 10.55 4.40 -9.91
C ILE A 81 10.23 4.36 -11.39
N ASN A 82 10.56 3.24 -12.02
CA ASN A 82 10.25 2.94 -13.41
C ASN A 82 9.54 1.59 -13.46
N ALA A 83 8.36 1.52 -14.04
CA ALA A 83 7.57 0.30 -14.09
C ALA A 83 6.91 0.07 -15.45
N ARG A 84 6.76 -1.19 -15.83
CA ARG A 84 5.88 -1.60 -16.94
C ARG A 84 4.44 -1.62 -16.45
N GLY A 85 3.51 -1.27 -17.32
CA GLY A 85 2.11 -1.11 -16.99
C GLY A 85 1.85 0.24 -16.33
N ASN A 86 0.71 0.36 -15.68
CA ASN A 86 0.20 1.62 -15.14
C ASN A 86 0.32 1.74 -13.61
N LYS A 87 1.08 0.85 -12.95
CA LYS A 87 1.20 0.79 -11.49
C LYS A 87 2.48 1.48 -11.03
N ALA A 88 2.35 2.46 -10.15
CA ALA A 88 3.43 3.06 -9.39
C ALA A 88 3.51 2.40 -8.01
N ILE A 89 4.58 1.63 -7.76
CA ILE A 89 4.80 0.93 -6.49
C ILE A 89 6.15 1.35 -5.94
N PHE A 90 6.15 2.00 -4.79
CA PHE A 90 7.36 2.49 -4.15
C PHE A 90 7.93 1.43 -3.19
N PRO A 91 9.24 1.15 -3.24
CA PRO A 91 9.89 0.25 -2.30
C PRO A 91 9.79 0.79 -0.87
N LEU A 92 9.22 0.00 0.05
CA LEU A 92 8.92 0.43 1.43
C LEU A 92 10.12 1.04 2.15
N LYS A 93 11.31 0.44 2.00
CA LYS A 93 12.54 0.93 2.65
C LYS A 93 12.95 2.31 2.13
N ALA A 94 12.95 2.51 0.81
CA ALA A 94 13.31 3.78 0.19
C ALA A 94 12.25 4.86 0.50
N TRP A 95 10.96 4.49 0.48
CA TRP A 95 9.86 5.36 0.86
C TRP A 95 10.01 5.90 2.29
N ARG A 96 10.26 5.00 3.26
CA ARG A 96 10.46 5.39 4.66
C ARG A 96 11.66 6.32 4.84
N ALA A 97 12.76 6.03 4.15
CA ALA A 97 13.94 6.89 4.21
C ALA A 97 13.66 8.29 3.68
N LEU A 98 12.96 8.39 2.54
CA LEU A 98 12.53 9.65 1.96
C LEU A 98 11.64 10.46 2.93
N LEU A 99 10.57 9.84 3.47
CA LEU A 99 9.65 10.54 4.37
C LEU A 99 10.34 10.99 5.68
N GLU A 100 11.26 10.18 6.20
CA GLU A 100 12.04 10.55 7.39
C GLU A 100 12.95 11.75 7.13
N ALA A 101 13.61 11.81 5.97
CA ALA A 101 14.49 12.90 5.57
C ALA A 101 13.73 14.19 5.25
N GLU A 102 12.49 14.07 4.78
CA GLU A 102 11.69 15.19 4.26
C GLU A 102 10.52 15.58 5.19
N LYS A 103 10.63 15.29 6.49
CA LYS A 103 9.66 15.78 7.48
C LYS A 103 9.54 17.31 7.42
N GLU A 104 8.30 17.82 7.47
CA GLU A 104 7.94 19.23 7.38
C GLU A 104 8.29 19.90 6.04
N HIS A 105 8.67 19.09 5.03
CA HIS A 105 8.92 19.58 3.69
C HIS A 105 7.86 19.11 2.69
N THR A 106 7.89 19.74 1.54
CA THR A 106 7.04 19.38 0.39
C THR A 106 7.83 18.54 -0.59
N LEU A 107 7.24 17.41 -1.01
CA LEU A 107 7.75 16.58 -2.09
C LEU A 107 7.09 17.00 -3.40
N GLU A 108 7.89 17.30 -4.43
CA GLU A 108 7.41 17.45 -5.78
C GLU A 108 7.27 16.06 -6.43
N VAL A 109 6.10 15.78 -6.98
CA VAL A 109 5.82 14.51 -7.66
C VAL A 109 5.59 14.76 -9.14
N VAL A 110 6.39 14.10 -9.97
CA VAL A 110 6.28 14.15 -11.41
C VAL A 110 5.98 12.77 -11.95
N VAL A 111 4.89 12.65 -12.68
CA VAL A 111 4.50 11.41 -13.36
C VAL A 111 4.78 11.57 -14.85
N THR A 112 5.51 10.63 -15.41
CA THR A 112 5.71 10.48 -16.86
C THR A 112 5.17 9.11 -17.23
N ALA A 113 4.22 9.06 -18.16
CA ALA A 113 3.60 7.81 -18.59
C ALA A 113 3.79 7.59 -20.09
N ARG A 114 3.95 6.33 -20.50
CA ARG A 114 4.03 5.96 -21.90
C ARG A 114 2.65 5.52 -22.40
N THR A 115 2.20 6.18 -23.48
CA THR A 115 0.96 5.84 -24.18
C THR A 115 1.26 5.81 -25.68
N ASP A 116 0.86 4.76 -26.38
CA ASP A 116 1.12 4.57 -27.82
C ASP A 116 2.59 4.77 -28.19
N GLY A 117 3.49 4.24 -27.36
CA GLY A 117 4.94 4.34 -27.55
C GLY A 117 5.56 5.71 -27.27
N ARG A 118 4.78 6.73 -26.89
CA ARG A 118 5.25 8.09 -26.61
C ARG A 118 5.24 8.35 -25.09
N TRP A 119 6.31 8.96 -24.59
CA TRP A 119 6.40 9.36 -23.19
C TRP A 119 5.80 10.77 -23.01
N LEU A 120 4.80 10.87 -22.14
CA LEU A 120 4.08 12.09 -21.80
C LEU A 120 4.35 12.46 -20.35
N ARG A 121 4.86 13.69 -20.12
CA ARG A 121 5.09 14.24 -18.78
C ARG A 121 3.89 15.06 -18.37
N TYR A 122 3.28 14.68 -17.27
CA TYR A 122 2.17 15.42 -16.68
C TYR A 122 2.67 16.59 -15.82
N PRO A 123 1.83 17.61 -15.56
CA PRO A 123 2.12 18.62 -14.56
C PRO A 123 2.47 18.00 -13.22
N SER A 124 3.44 18.58 -12.51
CA SER A 124 3.79 18.14 -11.16
C SER A 124 2.69 18.49 -10.16
N PHE A 125 2.61 17.70 -9.10
CA PHE A 125 1.78 17.93 -7.93
C PHE A 125 2.59 17.73 -6.65
N ALA A 126 2.02 18.04 -5.49
CA ALA A 126 2.75 18.07 -4.23
C ALA A 126 2.24 17.06 -3.21
N TRP A 127 3.17 16.51 -2.40
CA TRP A 127 2.86 15.83 -1.15
C TRP A 127 3.50 16.62 0.00
N GLN A 128 2.68 17.12 0.91
CA GLN A 128 3.16 17.78 2.11
C GLN A 128 3.42 16.75 3.20
N VAL A 129 4.67 16.55 3.60
CA VAL A 129 5.03 15.64 4.70
C VAL A 129 4.96 16.39 6.02
N VAL A 130 4.16 15.88 6.95
CA VAL A 130 4.08 16.45 8.30
C VAL A 130 4.85 15.60 9.31
N ALA A 131 5.36 16.23 10.36
CA ALA A 131 6.10 15.57 11.44
C ALA A 131 5.19 14.76 12.38
N ASP A 132 3.87 14.97 12.30
CA ASP A 132 2.91 14.24 13.10
C ASP A 132 2.98 12.74 12.80
N LYS A 133 2.96 11.94 13.85
CA LYS A 133 2.94 10.49 13.76
C LYS A 133 1.54 9.97 14.02
N LEU A 134 1.02 9.18 13.09
CA LEU A 134 -0.21 8.41 13.33
C LEU A 134 0.09 7.15 14.13
N ASP A 135 -0.92 6.65 14.84
CA ASP A 135 -0.88 5.32 15.44
C ASP A 135 -0.63 4.27 14.35
N ALA A 136 0.25 3.31 14.67
CA ALA A 136 0.72 2.35 13.67
C ALA A 136 -0.39 1.43 13.13
N TYR A 137 -1.52 1.33 13.82
CA TYR A 137 -2.58 0.39 13.48
C TYR A 137 -3.96 1.03 13.47
N VAL A 138 -4.78 0.62 12.52
CA VAL A 138 -6.21 0.95 12.44
C VAL A 138 -7.01 -0.34 12.40
N SER A 139 -8.05 -0.43 13.24
CA SER A 139 -9.01 -1.53 13.17
C SER A 139 -10.27 -1.10 12.43
N TYR A 140 -10.82 -1.99 11.64
CA TYR A 140 -12.03 -1.74 10.86
C TYR A 140 -12.85 -3.01 10.70
N ARG A 141 -14.11 -2.83 10.39
CA ARG A 141 -15.00 -3.92 10.03
C ARG A 141 -15.01 -4.11 8.52
N LEU A 142 -14.62 -5.30 8.07
CA LEU A 142 -14.79 -5.71 6.68
C LEU A 142 -16.09 -6.49 6.55
N ILE A 143 -16.99 -6.02 5.69
CA ILE A 143 -18.21 -6.71 5.28
C ILE A 143 -18.34 -6.64 3.77
N GLU A 144 -18.91 -7.66 3.16
CA GLU A 144 -19.19 -7.66 1.74
C GLU A 144 -20.35 -6.70 1.42
N PRO A 145 -20.29 -5.96 0.30
CA PRO A 145 -21.41 -5.13 -0.14
C PRO A 145 -22.59 -6.02 -0.54
N GLY A 146 -23.77 -5.70 -0.03
CA GLY A 146 -25.00 -6.43 -0.38
C GLY A 146 -26.06 -6.37 0.71
N TYR A 147 -27.24 -7.00 0.43
CA TYR A 147 -28.33 -7.07 1.38
C TYR A 147 -28.10 -8.06 2.52
N GLU A 148 -27.27 -9.10 2.30
CA GLU A 148 -26.89 -10.11 3.29
C GLU A 148 -25.48 -9.83 3.83
N VAL A 149 -25.34 -8.67 4.45
CA VAL A 149 -24.06 -8.08 4.84
C VAL A 149 -23.35 -8.81 6.00
N TRP A 150 -23.97 -9.79 6.63
CA TRP A 150 -23.40 -10.52 7.77
C TRP A 150 -22.88 -11.93 7.44
N ASN A 151 -23.09 -12.44 6.22
CA ASN A 151 -22.64 -13.79 5.83
C ASN A 151 -21.12 -13.94 5.99
N THR A 152 -20.38 -12.93 5.58
CA THR A 152 -18.93 -12.84 5.82
C THR A 152 -18.61 -11.51 6.47
N LEU A 153 -18.24 -11.53 7.74
CA LEU A 153 -17.94 -10.33 8.50
C LEU A 153 -16.67 -10.55 9.31
N GLN A 154 -15.74 -9.62 9.18
CA GLN A 154 -14.47 -9.66 9.89
C GLN A 154 -14.18 -8.33 10.57
N ILE A 155 -13.58 -8.38 11.76
CA ILE A 155 -12.89 -7.24 12.35
C ILE A 155 -11.42 -7.45 12.03
N ARG A 156 -10.83 -6.51 11.29
CA ARG A 156 -9.44 -6.53 10.85
C ARG A 156 -8.66 -5.40 11.47
N GLU A 157 -7.37 -5.60 11.56
CA GLU A 157 -6.39 -4.58 11.91
C GLU A 157 -5.40 -4.46 10.75
N ARG A 158 -5.11 -3.23 10.36
CA ARG A 158 -4.13 -2.91 9.33
C ARG A 158 -3.05 -2.01 9.89
N CYS A 159 -1.79 -2.34 9.59
CA CYS A 159 -0.66 -1.47 9.84
C CYS A 159 -0.65 -0.33 8.82
N ILE A 160 -0.65 0.92 9.27
CA ILE A 160 -0.59 2.08 8.38
C ILE A 160 0.83 2.38 7.85
N GLU A 161 1.85 1.81 8.50
CA GLU A 161 3.26 2.02 8.12
C GLU A 161 3.73 1.03 7.04
N ASN A 162 2.90 0.01 6.74
CA ASN A 162 3.12 -0.98 5.68
C ASN A 162 1.76 -1.51 5.20
N PHE A 163 1.73 -2.65 4.53
CA PHE A 163 0.47 -3.22 4.01
C PHE A 163 0.04 -4.48 4.77
N GLU A 164 0.59 -4.73 5.96
CA GLU A 164 0.24 -5.89 6.75
C GLU A 164 -1.16 -5.75 7.33
N GLU A 165 -1.93 -6.82 7.21
CA GLU A 165 -3.26 -6.94 7.77
C GLU A 165 -3.37 -8.24 8.56
N ARG A 166 -4.16 -8.21 9.64
CA ARG A 166 -4.55 -9.40 10.37
C ARG A 166 -6.02 -9.38 10.71
N ILE A 167 -6.60 -10.57 10.81
CA ILE A 167 -7.97 -10.75 11.27
C ILE A 167 -7.94 -10.79 12.80
N LEU A 168 -8.69 -9.91 13.44
CA LEU A 168 -8.88 -9.89 14.89
C LEU A 168 -10.04 -10.79 15.31
N ALA A 169 -11.13 -10.80 14.54
CA ALA A 169 -12.28 -11.65 14.74
C ALA A 169 -12.98 -11.95 13.42
N ASP A 170 -13.50 -13.17 13.29
CA ASP A 170 -14.19 -13.67 12.11
C ASP A 170 -15.51 -14.33 12.52
N ASN A 171 -16.61 -13.99 11.86
CA ASN A 171 -17.92 -14.53 12.22
C ASN A 171 -18.13 -16.00 11.79
N SER A 172 -17.24 -16.57 10.99
CA SER A 172 -17.25 -18.02 10.74
C SER A 172 -17.06 -18.85 12.01
N GLN A 173 -16.39 -18.26 13.02
CA GLN A 173 -16.19 -18.88 14.34
C GLN A 173 -17.45 -18.85 15.23
N THR A 174 -18.50 -18.19 14.77
CA THR A 174 -19.74 -17.96 15.53
C THR A 174 -20.99 -18.29 14.71
N ASP A 175 -20.92 -19.31 13.86
CA ASP A 175 -22.02 -19.76 12.99
C ASP A 175 -22.61 -18.62 12.13
N GLY A 176 -21.77 -17.73 11.61
CA GLY A 176 -22.18 -16.61 10.78
C GLY A 176 -22.90 -15.48 11.53
N LYS A 177 -22.85 -15.45 12.87
CA LYS A 177 -23.53 -14.41 13.65
C LYS A 177 -22.88 -13.05 13.44
N CYS A 178 -23.71 -12.00 13.48
CA CYS A 178 -23.23 -10.64 13.32
C CYS A 178 -22.29 -10.23 14.46
N MET A 179 -21.13 -9.70 14.09
CA MET A 179 -20.16 -9.06 14.99
C MET A 179 -20.07 -7.58 14.68
N ASN A 180 -20.15 -6.73 15.68
CA ASN A 180 -20.05 -5.28 15.46
C ASN A 180 -19.62 -4.55 16.74
N CYS A 181 -19.69 -3.22 16.67
CA CYS A 181 -19.44 -2.32 17.80
C CYS A 181 -18.06 -2.51 18.41
N HIS A 182 -17.03 -2.72 17.55
CA HIS A 182 -15.65 -2.75 18.05
C HIS A 182 -15.22 -1.33 18.43
N VAL A 183 -14.50 -1.26 19.55
CA VAL A 183 -13.94 0.00 20.08
C VAL A 183 -12.68 -0.32 20.86
N HIS A 184 -11.75 0.65 20.86
CA HIS A 184 -10.52 0.60 21.63
C HIS A 184 -10.57 1.61 22.75
N GLY A 185 -10.24 1.19 23.98
CA GLY A 185 -10.17 2.07 25.13
C GLY A 185 -8.93 2.96 25.06
N GLY A 186 -9.14 4.28 25.00
CA GLY A 186 -8.03 5.24 24.86
C GLY A 186 -7.16 5.03 23.65
N ASN A 187 -7.73 4.57 22.54
CA ASN A 187 -7.02 4.20 21.30
C ASN A 187 -5.92 3.16 21.51
N SER A 188 -5.99 2.36 22.59
CA SER A 188 -4.99 1.34 22.89
C SER A 188 -5.41 -0.02 22.38
N GLY A 189 -4.53 -0.73 21.67
CA GLY A 189 -4.74 -2.11 21.26
C GLY A 189 -4.85 -3.11 22.43
N ASN A 190 -4.38 -2.72 23.62
CA ASN A 190 -4.42 -3.55 24.82
C ASN A 190 -5.79 -3.60 25.50
N LEU A 191 -6.66 -2.65 25.18
CA LEU A 191 -8.02 -2.60 25.71
C LEU A 191 -9.00 -2.41 24.54
N SER A 192 -9.71 -3.47 24.19
CA SER A 192 -10.68 -3.42 23.11
C SER A 192 -11.89 -4.30 23.41
N MET A 193 -13.01 -4.00 22.79
CA MET A 193 -14.18 -4.85 22.87
C MET A 193 -14.93 -4.89 21.53
N PHE A 194 -15.71 -5.93 21.35
CA PHE A 194 -16.69 -6.05 20.27
C PHE A 194 -17.91 -6.84 20.76
N HIS A 195 -19.02 -6.69 20.06
CA HIS A 195 -20.28 -7.32 20.42
C HIS A 195 -20.65 -8.40 19.41
N LEU A 196 -21.03 -9.60 19.92
CA LEU A 196 -21.60 -10.71 19.17
C LEU A 196 -23.10 -10.70 19.35
N ARG A 197 -23.87 -10.78 18.28
CA ARG A 197 -25.36 -10.92 18.32
C ARG A 197 -25.78 -12.38 18.22
N GLY A 198 -27.04 -12.64 18.61
CA GLY A 198 -27.69 -13.95 18.52
C GLY A 198 -27.55 -14.79 19.77
N GLU A 199 -28.02 -16.04 19.67
CA GLU A 199 -27.95 -17.00 20.78
C GLU A 199 -26.49 -17.24 21.21
N GLY A 200 -26.24 -17.20 22.52
CA GLY A 200 -24.88 -17.25 23.05
C GLY A 200 -24.06 -15.96 22.80
N GLY A 201 -24.65 -14.91 22.26
CA GLY A 201 -24.02 -13.61 22.03
C GLY A 201 -23.56 -12.92 23.32
N GLY A 202 -22.99 -11.73 23.20
CA GLY A 202 -22.51 -10.91 24.32
C GLY A 202 -21.34 -10.03 23.92
N THR A 203 -20.90 -9.18 24.83
CA THR A 203 -19.72 -8.34 24.60
C THR A 203 -18.45 -9.10 24.98
N VAL A 204 -17.50 -9.17 24.07
CA VAL A 204 -16.17 -9.71 24.30
C VAL A 204 -15.23 -8.57 24.60
N LEU A 205 -14.62 -8.58 25.78
CA LEU A 205 -13.59 -7.64 26.20
C LEU A 205 -12.23 -8.29 26.05
N ASN A 206 -11.33 -7.62 25.38
CA ASN A 206 -9.91 -7.90 25.38
C ASN A 206 -9.22 -6.92 26.33
N ARG A 207 -8.47 -7.45 27.29
CA ARG A 207 -7.56 -6.67 28.13
C ARG A 207 -6.22 -7.38 28.17
N ASP A 208 -5.21 -6.75 27.63
CA ASP A 208 -3.83 -7.28 27.57
C ASP A 208 -3.74 -8.69 26.97
N GLY A 209 -4.49 -8.92 25.88
CA GLY A 209 -4.56 -10.22 25.20
C GLY A 209 -5.45 -11.26 25.87
N LYS A 210 -6.05 -10.95 27.04
CA LYS A 210 -6.99 -11.84 27.72
C LYS A 210 -8.42 -11.51 27.33
N LEU A 211 -9.08 -12.46 26.68
CA LEU A 211 -10.47 -12.34 26.27
C LEU A 211 -11.41 -12.75 27.40
N ARG A 212 -12.43 -11.93 27.64
CA ARG A 212 -13.50 -12.18 28.59
C ARG A 212 -14.85 -11.84 27.98
N LYS A 213 -15.79 -12.75 28.02
CA LYS A 213 -17.19 -12.47 27.68
C LYS A 213 -17.86 -11.82 28.89
N LEU A 214 -18.48 -10.66 28.65
CA LEU A 214 -19.32 -10.00 29.64
C LEU A 214 -20.75 -10.54 29.51
N ALA A 215 -21.33 -11.02 30.63
CA ALA A 215 -22.75 -11.28 30.69
C ALA A 215 -23.47 -9.93 30.85
N LEU A 216 -24.39 -9.66 29.94
CA LEU A 216 -25.31 -8.51 29.99
C LEU A 216 -26.66 -9.01 30.49
#